data_855203ac6c1bf2b50f0644270f9a59dc
#
_entry.id   855203ac6c1bf2b50f0644270f9a59dc
#
_cell.length_a   1.000
_cell.length_b   1.000
_cell.length_c   1.000
_cell.angle_alpha   90.00
_cell.angle_beta   90.00
_cell.angle_gamma   90.00
#
_symmetry.space_group_name_H-M   'P 1'
#
loop_
_entity.id
_entity.type
_entity.pdbx_description
1 polymer ?
#
loop_
_entity_poly.entity_id
_entity_poly.type
_entity_poly.pdbx_seq_one_letter_code
_entity_poly.pdbx_strand_id
1 'polypeptide(L)'
;MKSYPNVTIFDHPLIRHKIAILRNEKTSMKEFRELVEEITTLMTYECLREGIPTVECQVKTPLEVCTQYMVKDNAIVIVPILRAGLGMVNGIHVLFPSARVGHIGLYRDEETMEPCDYYCKLPDGIEEKVVLVVDPMLATGGRAGDAIQKLKERGCKKIKFMAIIGAPEGVSRVAEAHPDVEIYVSTLDRGLNENCYILPGLGEAGDRVFGTK
;
A
#
# COMPACT_ATOMS: atom_id res chain seq x y z
N MET A 1 4.49 -17.45 -13.38
CA MET A 1 4.15 -17.20 -11.97
C MET A 1 2.86 -17.91 -11.64
N LYS A 2 2.71 -18.48 -10.45
CA LYS A 2 1.44 -19.04 -9.96
C LYS A 2 0.40 -17.91 -9.87
N SER A 3 -0.82 -18.14 -10.34
CA SER A 3 -1.89 -17.16 -10.21
C SER A 3 -2.50 -17.27 -8.81
N TYR A 4 -2.67 -16.15 -8.15
CA TYR A 4 -3.31 -16.08 -6.83
C TYR A 4 -4.59 -15.25 -6.94
N PRO A 5 -5.73 -15.76 -6.44
CA PRO A 5 -7.03 -15.08 -6.59
C PRO A 5 -7.12 -13.76 -5.82
N ASN A 6 -6.28 -13.60 -4.79
CA ASN A 6 -6.21 -12.40 -3.95
C ASN A 6 -5.14 -11.39 -4.40
N VAL A 7 -4.52 -11.59 -5.57
CA VAL A 7 -3.49 -10.69 -6.11
C VAL A 7 -3.98 -10.02 -7.38
N THR A 8 -3.95 -8.70 -7.39
CA THR A 8 -4.22 -7.86 -8.56
C THR A 8 -2.96 -7.12 -8.97
N ILE A 9 -2.53 -7.35 -10.22
CA ILE A 9 -1.44 -6.59 -10.85
C ILE A 9 -2.08 -5.62 -11.84
N PHE A 10 -1.79 -4.33 -11.68
CA PHE A 10 -2.39 -3.31 -12.55
C PHE A 10 -1.76 -3.32 -13.94
N ASP A 11 -2.63 -3.33 -14.93
CA ASP A 11 -2.24 -3.19 -16.34
C ASP A 11 -2.87 -1.92 -16.94
N HIS A 12 -2.46 -0.75 -16.44
CA HIS A 12 -2.97 0.53 -16.88
C HIS A 12 -1.88 1.36 -17.55
N PRO A 13 -2.08 1.86 -18.80
CA PRO A 13 -1.04 2.61 -19.54
C PRO A 13 -0.48 3.81 -18.78
N LEU A 14 -1.33 4.56 -18.08
CA LEU A 14 -0.90 5.72 -17.29
C LEU A 14 -0.02 5.33 -16.10
N ILE A 15 -0.34 4.23 -15.41
CA ILE A 15 0.50 3.71 -14.33
C ILE A 15 1.85 3.26 -14.90
N ARG A 16 1.86 2.52 -16.00
CA ARG A 16 3.10 2.10 -16.69
C ARG A 16 3.97 3.29 -17.09
N HIS A 17 3.37 4.36 -17.62
CA HIS A 17 4.07 5.59 -17.98
C HIS A 17 4.76 6.20 -16.76
N LYS A 18 4.02 6.37 -15.65
CA LYS A 18 4.57 6.95 -14.41
C LYS A 18 5.67 6.07 -13.79
N ILE A 19 5.52 4.76 -13.83
CA ILE A 19 6.55 3.82 -13.38
C ILE A 19 7.82 3.93 -14.23
N ALA A 20 7.69 4.11 -15.54
CA ALA A 20 8.87 4.28 -16.41
C ALA A 20 9.71 5.50 -16.00
N ILE A 21 9.06 6.61 -15.63
CA ILE A 21 9.74 7.81 -15.13
C ILE A 21 10.29 7.56 -13.71
N LEU A 22 9.49 6.97 -12.84
CA LEU A 22 9.86 6.67 -11.45
C LEU A 22 11.14 5.83 -11.35
N ARG A 23 11.31 4.84 -12.24
CA ARG A 23 12.48 3.95 -12.27
C ARG A 23 13.76 4.64 -12.70
N ASN A 24 13.67 5.71 -13.47
CA ASN A 24 14.86 6.37 -14.02
C ASN A 24 15.75 6.87 -12.87
N GLU A 25 17.04 6.53 -12.94
CA GLU A 25 18.04 6.95 -11.94
C GLU A 25 18.21 8.47 -11.84
N LYS A 26 17.90 9.19 -12.96
CA LYS A 26 17.98 10.65 -13.07
C LYS A 26 16.72 11.36 -12.52
N THR A 27 15.66 10.64 -12.21
CA THR A 27 14.45 11.25 -11.63
C THR A 27 14.80 11.88 -10.28
N SER A 28 14.56 13.17 -10.19
CA SER A 28 14.86 13.94 -8.98
C SER A 28 14.04 13.46 -7.79
N MET A 29 14.53 13.71 -6.56
CA MET A 29 13.81 13.36 -5.34
C MET A 29 12.41 13.99 -5.29
N LYS A 30 12.26 15.24 -5.76
CA LYS A 30 10.96 15.90 -5.83
C LYS A 30 10.00 15.15 -6.74
N GLU A 31 10.42 14.90 -7.98
CA GLU A 31 9.62 14.20 -8.99
C GLU A 31 9.32 12.77 -8.58
N PHE A 32 10.28 12.10 -7.93
CA PHE A 32 10.07 10.75 -7.39
C PHE A 32 8.92 10.71 -6.36
N ARG A 33 8.87 11.67 -5.43
CA ARG A 33 7.76 11.79 -4.45
C ARG A 33 6.43 12.06 -5.13
N GLU A 34 6.39 13.00 -6.07
CA GLU A 34 5.19 13.33 -6.83
C GLU A 34 4.66 12.10 -7.58
N LEU A 35 5.54 11.34 -8.23
CA LEU A 35 5.16 10.11 -8.93
C LEU A 35 4.67 9.00 -7.98
N VAL A 36 5.29 8.86 -6.80
CA VAL A 36 4.81 7.91 -5.77
C VAL A 36 3.39 8.28 -5.34
N GLU A 37 3.11 9.56 -5.08
CA GLU A 37 1.77 10.04 -4.70
C GLU A 37 0.75 9.81 -5.82
N GLU A 38 1.08 10.17 -7.06
CA GLU A 38 0.19 10.00 -8.22
C GLU A 38 -0.13 8.53 -8.51
N ILE A 39 0.88 7.65 -8.49
CA ILE A 39 0.67 6.22 -8.68
C ILE A 39 -0.20 5.67 -7.56
N THR A 40 0.08 6.06 -6.31
CA THR A 40 -0.71 5.62 -5.15
C THR A 40 -2.16 6.08 -5.24
N THR A 41 -2.43 7.30 -5.71
CA THR A 41 -3.79 7.81 -5.93
C THR A 41 -4.54 6.93 -6.93
N LEU A 42 -3.92 6.62 -8.06
CA LEU A 42 -4.52 5.75 -9.09
C LEU A 42 -4.77 4.33 -8.57
N MET A 43 -3.82 3.77 -7.84
CA MET A 43 -3.97 2.46 -7.21
C MET A 43 -5.09 2.44 -6.17
N THR A 44 -5.18 3.48 -5.35
CA THR A 44 -6.21 3.59 -4.30
C THR A 44 -7.60 3.60 -4.88
N TYR A 45 -7.81 4.32 -5.97
CA TYR A 45 -9.10 4.34 -6.69
C TYR A 45 -9.57 2.92 -7.05
N GLU A 46 -8.69 2.10 -7.61
CA GLU A 46 -9.00 0.71 -7.98
C GLU A 46 -9.07 -0.23 -6.78
N CYS A 47 -8.14 -0.11 -5.85
CA CYS A 47 -8.10 -0.92 -4.64
C CYS A 47 -9.39 -0.80 -3.82
N LEU A 48 -10.03 0.35 -3.82
CA LEU A 48 -11.26 0.62 -3.07
C LEU A 48 -12.54 0.48 -3.91
N ARG A 49 -12.46 -0.06 -5.12
CA ARG A 49 -13.64 -0.35 -5.96
C ARG A 49 -14.65 -1.22 -5.21
N GLU A 50 -14.15 -2.16 -4.44
CA GLU A 50 -14.96 -3.05 -3.63
C GLU A 50 -14.58 -2.95 -2.14
N GLY A 51 -15.54 -3.23 -1.28
CA GLY A 51 -15.32 -3.36 0.17
C GLY A 51 -15.26 -2.06 0.96
N ILE A 52 -15.35 -0.87 0.30
CA ILE A 52 -15.48 0.39 1.02
C ILE A 52 -16.93 0.55 1.52
N PRO A 53 -17.16 0.77 2.83
CA PRO A 53 -18.50 0.94 3.34
C PRO A 53 -19.11 2.28 2.95
N THR A 54 -20.33 2.24 2.41
CA THR A 54 -21.11 3.42 2.06
C THR A 54 -22.36 3.51 2.93
N VAL A 55 -22.89 4.72 3.07
CA VAL A 55 -24.16 5.02 3.75
C VAL A 55 -25.08 5.79 2.81
N GLU A 56 -26.35 5.44 2.85
CA GLU A 56 -27.38 6.17 2.15
C GLU A 56 -27.67 7.51 2.86
N CYS A 57 -27.80 8.57 2.08
CA CYS A 57 -28.13 9.91 2.59
C CYS A 57 -29.03 10.68 1.63
N GLN A 58 -29.80 11.65 2.19
CA GLN A 58 -30.58 12.57 1.40
C GLN A 58 -29.77 13.83 1.09
N VAL A 59 -29.64 14.14 -0.20
CA VAL A 59 -28.91 15.31 -0.67
C VAL A 59 -29.88 16.27 -1.35
N LYS A 60 -29.87 17.52 -0.93
CA LYS A 60 -30.62 18.58 -1.59
C LYS A 60 -29.77 19.19 -2.71
N THR A 61 -30.19 18.97 -3.94
CA THR A 61 -29.63 19.65 -5.12
C THR A 61 -30.29 21.00 -5.30
N PRO A 62 -29.83 21.85 -6.22
CA PRO A 62 -30.56 23.10 -6.57
C PRO A 62 -31.98 22.89 -7.09
N LEU A 63 -32.31 21.68 -7.56
CA LEU A 63 -33.61 21.38 -8.19
C LEU A 63 -34.53 20.56 -7.28
N GLU A 64 -34.00 19.49 -6.62
CA GLU A 64 -34.80 18.58 -5.83
C GLU A 64 -34.00 17.89 -4.74
N VAL A 65 -34.65 17.14 -3.87
CA VAL A 65 -34.00 16.22 -2.92
C VAL A 65 -33.89 14.85 -3.57
N CYS A 66 -32.70 14.26 -3.51
CA CYS A 66 -32.44 12.91 -4.03
C CYS A 66 -31.69 12.04 -3.05
N THR A 67 -31.84 10.74 -3.18
CA THR A 67 -31.09 9.74 -2.43
C THR A 67 -29.72 9.52 -3.09
N GLN A 68 -28.66 9.56 -2.28
CA GLN A 68 -27.28 9.35 -2.70
C GLN A 68 -26.55 8.42 -1.74
N TYR A 69 -25.35 7.98 -2.13
CA TYR A 69 -24.47 7.14 -1.32
C TYR A 69 -23.18 7.88 -1.06
N MET A 70 -22.78 7.96 0.20
CA MET A 70 -21.51 8.56 0.61
C MET A 70 -20.64 7.49 1.29
N VAL A 71 -19.33 7.60 1.15
CA VAL A 71 -18.41 6.77 1.93
C VAL A 71 -18.60 7.09 3.41
N LYS A 72 -18.70 6.05 4.23
CA LYS A 72 -18.86 6.20 5.68
C LYS A 72 -17.64 6.93 6.27
N ASP A 73 -17.90 7.92 7.11
CA ASP A 73 -16.83 8.63 7.81
C ASP A 73 -15.89 7.69 8.57
N ASN A 74 -14.60 8.01 8.54
CA ASN A 74 -13.56 7.21 9.20
C ASN A 74 -13.59 5.72 8.81
N ALA A 75 -14.02 5.39 7.59
CA ALA A 75 -14.10 4.01 7.12
C ALA A 75 -12.73 3.38 6.88
N ILE A 76 -11.72 4.22 6.61
CA ILE A 76 -10.39 3.82 6.14
C ILE A 76 -9.33 4.23 7.15
N VAL A 77 -8.36 3.33 7.38
CA VAL A 77 -7.10 3.60 8.07
C VAL A 77 -5.94 3.25 7.15
N ILE A 78 -5.02 4.17 7.01
CA ILE A 78 -3.79 3.98 6.24
C ILE A 78 -2.71 3.49 7.21
N VAL A 79 -2.00 2.44 6.85
CA VAL A 79 -0.89 1.91 7.66
C VAL A 79 0.36 1.79 6.79
N PRO A 80 1.16 2.88 6.69
CA PRO A 80 2.45 2.81 6.02
C PRO A 80 3.43 1.96 6.82
N ILE A 81 4.16 1.08 6.13
CA ILE A 81 5.33 0.42 6.69
C ILE A 81 6.50 1.41 6.63
N LEU A 82 6.99 1.79 7.81
CA LEU A 82 8.07 2.78 7.92
C LEU A 82 9.37 2.24 7.33
N ARG A 83 10.17 3.07 6.65
CA ARG A 83 9.98 4.52 6.38
C ARG A 83 9.29 4.77 5.03
N ALA A 84 9.61 3.94 4.01
CA ALA A 84 9.26 4.18 2.60
C ALA A 84 7.74 4.32 2.36
N GLY A 85 6.91 3.57 3.10
CA GLY A 85 5.45 3.63 3.00
C GLY A 85 4.86 5.02 3.27
N LEU A 86 5.55 5.88 4.03
CA LEU A 86 5.11 7.26 4.25
C LEU A 86 4.93 8.05 2.96
N GLY A 87 5.73 7.77 1.92
CA GLY A 87 5.62 8.43 0.62
C GLY A 87 4.28 8.16 -0.08
N MET A 88 3.55 7.11 0.31
CA MET A 88 2.27 6.76 -0.29
C MET A 88 1.06 7.40 0.40
N VAL A 89 1.23 7.92 1.63
CA VAL A 89 0.11 8.41 2.46
C VAL A 89 -0.64 9.56 1.81
N ASN A 90 0.08 10.54 1.27
CA ASN A 90 -0.53 11.70 0.63
C ASN A 90 -1.39 11.31 -0.58
N GLY A 91 -0.94 10.36 -1.39
CA GLY A 91 -1.72 9.87 -2.54
C GLY A 91 -3.09 9.29 -2.15
N ILE A 92 -3.19 8.68 -0.96
CA ILE A 92 -4.47 8.20 -0.43
C ILE A 92 -5.29 9.37 0.13
N HIS A 93 -4.67 10.30 0.84
CA HIS A 93 -5.34 11.48 1.39
C HIS A 93 -5.95 12.39 0.32
N VAL A 94 -5.44 12.38 -0.92
CA VAL A 94 -6.09 13.09 -2.04
C VAL A 94 -7.53 12.61 -2.23
N LEU A 95 -7.80 11.31 -2.08
CA LEU A 95 -9.14 10.73 -2.23
C LEU A 95 -9.91 10.68 -0.91
N PHE A 96 -9.23 10.47 0.21
CA PHE A 96 -9.81 10.31 1.54
C PHE A 96 -9.09 11.19 2.57
N PRO A 97 -9.34 12.52 2.58
CA PRO A 97 -8.64 13.44 3.49
C PRO A 97 -8.87 13.16 4.97
N SER A 98 -10.00 12.50 5.32
CA SER A 98 -10.35 12.12 6.69
C SER A 98 -9.77 10.77 7.14
N ALA A 99 -9.08 10.04 6.27
CA ALA A 99 -8.48 8.75 6.64
C ALA A 99 -7.46 8.93 7.76
N ARG A 100 -7.58 8.11 8.81
CA ARG A 100 -6.61 8.10 9.92
C ARG A 100 -5.37 7.33 9.50
N VAL A 101 -4.23 7.68 10.10
CA VAL A 101 -2.95 7.02 9.83
C VAL A 101 -2.46 6.31 11.08
N GLY A 102 -2.19 5.01 10.95
CA GLY A 102 -1.42 4.24 11.91
C GLY A 102 -0.02 3.98 11.34
N HIS A 103 0.96 3.68 12.17
CA HIS A 103 2.33 3.45 11.73
C HIS A 103 2.85 2.13 12.27
N ILE A 104 3.51 1.36 11.41
CA ILE A 104 4.24 0.15 11.79
C ILE A 104 5.68 0.30 11.31
N GLY A 105 6.62 0.25 12.25
CA GLY A 105 8.04 0.22 11.98
C GLY A 105 8.60 -1.16 12.28
N LEU A 106 9.16 -1.79 11.25
CA LEU A 106 9.75 -3.13 11.31
C LEU A 106 11.19 -3.09 10.86
N TYR A 107 12.07 -3.72 11.61
CA TYR A 107 13.42 -4.06 11.15
C TYR A 107 13.64 -5.57 11.30
N ARG A 108 14.62 -6.06 10.62
CA ARG A 108 15.05 -7.45 10.80
C ARG A 108 16.23 -7.44 11.78
N ASP A 109 16.11 -8.18 12.84
CA ASP A 109 17.23 -8.40 13.78
C ASP A 109 18.38 -9.10 13.04
N GLU A 110 19.58 -8.54 13.15
CA GLU A 110 20.75 -9.02 12.41
C GLU A 110 21.27 -10.37 12.91
N GLU A 111 21.02 -10.72 14.17
CA GLU A 111 21.48 -11.97 14.78
C GLU A 111 20.46 -13.09 14.61
N THR A 112 19.20 -12.82 14.92
CA THR A 112 18.12 -13.83 14.88
C THR A 112 17.45 -13.93 13.53
N MET A 113 17.63 -12.93 12.66
CA MET A 113 16.93 -12.77 11.37
C MET A 113 15.42 -12.71 11.52
N GLU A 114 14.89 -12.54 12.74
CA GLU A 114 13.48 -12.40 13.03
C GLU A 114 13.03 -10.94 12.85
N PRO A 115 11.79 -10.74 12.46
CA PRO A 115 11.22 -9.39 12.36
C PRO A 115 10.97 -8.83 13.76
N CYS A 116 11.57 -7.68 14.04
CA CYS A 116 11.36 -6.93 15.27
C CYS A 116 10.61 -5.63 14.95
N ASP A 117 9.59 -5.34 15.76
CA ASP A 117 8.92 -4.05 15.70
C ASP A 117 9.64 -3.05 16.63
N TYR A 118 10.05 -1.94 16.07
CA TYR A 118 10.54 -0.82 16.85
C TYR A 118 9.47 0.26 17.06
N TYR A 119 8.38 0.18 16.33
CA TYR A 119 7.28 1.15 16.46
C TYR A 119 5.95 0.57 15.95
N CYS A 120 4.92 0.64 16.77
CA CYS A 120 3.56 0.28 16.36
C CYS A 120 2.56 1.20 17.09
N LYS A 121 1.99 2.14 16.35
CA LYS A 121 0.93 3.03 16.86
C LYS A 121 -0.23 3.05 15.87
N LEU A 122 -1.36 2.53 16.30
CA LEU A 122 -2.56 2.38 15.48
C LEU A 122 -3.71 3.18 16.08
N PRO A 123 -4.64 3.70 15.26
CA PRO A 123 -5.84 4.37 15.75
C PRO A 123 -6.77 3.41 16.48
N ASP A 124 -7.47 3.91 17.50
CA ASP A 124 -8.52 3.16 18.20
C ASP A 124 -9.65 2.78 17.25
N GLY A 125 -10.19 1.57 17.41
CA GLY A 125 -11.27 1.02 16.62
C GLY A 125 -10.85 0.60 15.21
N ILE A 126 -9.56 0.36 14.98
CA ILE A 126 -9.01 -0.04 13.67
C ILE A 126 -9.58 -1.39 13.20
N GLU A 127 -9.96 -2.26 14.11
CA GLU A 127 -10.53 -3.59 13.82
C GLU A 127 -11.83 -3.55 13.02
N GLU A 128 -12.55 -2.43 13.08
CA GLU A 128 -13.81 -2.21 12.34
C GLU A 128 -13.62 -1.55 10.98
N LYS A 129 -12.38 -1.16 10.64
CA LYS A 129 -12.06 -0.35 9.46
C LYS A 129 -11.56 -1.17 8.29
N VAL A 130 -11.55 -0.55 7.12
CA VAL A 130 -10.76 -1.01 5.98
C VAL A 130 -9.33 -0.50 6.18
N VAL A 131 -8.39 -1.40 6.35
CA VAL A 131 -6.99 -1.08 6.61
C VAL A 131 -6.20 -1.19 5.31
N LEU A 132 -5.64 -0.07 4.84
CA LEU A 132 -4.74 -0.01 3.70
C LEU A 132 -3.30 -0.04 4.20
N VAL A 133 -2.65 -1.19 4.10
CA VAL A 133 -1.22 -1.34 4.38
C VAL A 133 -0.43 -0.96 3.13
N VAL A 134 0.53 -0.06 3.25
CA VAL A 134 1.26 0.46 2.08
C VAL A 134 2.77 0.40 2.29
N ASP A 135 3.47 -0.11 1.28
CA ASP A 135 4.93 -0.08 1.15
C ASP A 135 5.26 0.00 -0.35
N PRO A 136 6.08 0.93 -0.84
CA PRO A 136 6.42 1.00 -2.26
C PRO A 136 6.99 -0.28 -2.86
N MET A 137 7.64 -1.11 -2.04
CA MET A 137 8.42 -2.27 -2.49
C MET A 137 7.96 -3.55 -1.79
N LEU A 138 7.46 -4.52 -2.56
CA LEU A 138 7.20 -5.88 -2.09
C LEU A 138 8.30 -6.82 -2.60
N ALA A 139 9.45 -6.84 -1.90
CA ALA A 139 10.62 -7.64 -2.29
C ALA A 139 10.51 -9.09 -1.80
N THR A 140 10.96 -9.39 -0.58
CA THR A 140 10.89 -10.74 0.01
C THR A 140 9.56 -11.08 0.64
N GLY A 141 8.70 -10.07 0.87
CA GLY A 141 7.40 -10.21 1.53
C GLY A 141 7.45 -10.31 3.06
N GLY A 142 8.64 -10.34 3.68
CA GLY A 142 8.76 -10.46 5.14
C GLY A 142 8.06 -9.32 5.87
N ARG A 143 8.50 -8.06 5.66
CA ARG A 143 7.90 -6.88 6.33
C ARG A 143 6.40 -6.74 6.09
N ALA A 144 5.96 -7.01 4.86
CA ALA A 144 4.52 -6.95 4.52
C ALA A 144 3.73 -8.03 5.28
N GLY A 145 4.23 -9.28 5.30
CA GLY A 145 3.60 -10.38 6.03
C GLY A 145 3.51 -10.10 7.53
N ASP A 146 4.61 -9.62 8.13
CA ASP A 146 4.66 -9.32 9.57
C ASP A 146 3.72 -8.16 9.94
N ALA A 147 3.66 -7.10 9.11
CA ALA A 147 2.71 -6.00 9.32
C ALA A 147 1.26 -6.48 9.25
N ILE A 148 0.92 -7.31 8.26
CA ILE A 148 -0.41 -7.89 8.11
C ILE A 148 -0.75 -8.78 9.32
N GLN A 149 0.19 -9.63 9.76
CA GLN A 149 0.00 -10.50 10.91
C GLN A 149 -0.31 -9.70 12.18
N LYS A 150 0.46 -8.64 12.45
CA LYS A 150 0.21 -7.74 13.59
C LYS A 150 -1.16 -7.08 13.56
N LEU A 151 -1.62 -6.67 12.39
CA LEU A 151 -2.97 -6.10 12.25
C LEU A 151 -4.06 -7.14 12.50
N LYS A 152 -3.87 -8.39 12.07
CA LYS A 152 -4.79 -9.49 12.40
C LYS A 152 -4.84 -9.79 13.88
N GLU A 153 -3.70 -9.76 14.56
CA GLU A 153 -3.62 -9.91 16.03
C GLU A 153 -4.33 -8.78 16.78
N ARG A 154 -4.47 -7.60 16.16
CA ARG A 154 -5.29 -6.48 16.64
C ARG A 154 -6.77 -6.58 16.25
N GLY A 155 -7.18 -7.70 15.64
CA GLY A 155 -8.56 -7.96 15.25
C GLY A 155 -8.98 -7.38 13.91
N CYS A 156 -8.08 -6.79 13.13
CA CYS A 156 -8.39 -6.27 11.80
C CYS A 156 -8.77 -7.41 10.85
N LYS A 157 -9.95 -7.28 10.20
CA LYS A 157 -10.51 -8.31 9.31
C LYS A 157 -10.51 -7.90 7.83
N LYS A 158 -10.48 -6.59 7.56
CA LYS A 158 -10.54 -6.02 6.20
C LYS A 158 -9.22 -5.34 5.90
N ILE A 159 -8.24 -6.13 5.50
CA ILE A 159 -6.90 -5.66 5.21
C ILE A 159 -6.67 -5.74 3.69
N LYS A 160 -6.19 -4.65 3.12
CA LYS A 160 -5.69 -4.57 1.74
C LYS A 160 -4.24 -4.12 1.78
N PHE A 161 -3.39 -4.73 0.98
CA PHE A 161 -1.99 -4.37 0.86
C PHE A 161 -1.71 -3.77 -0.52
N MET A 162 -1.00 -2.65 -0.58
CA MET A 162 -0.60 -2.02 -1.83
C MET A 162 0.91 -1.82 -1.91
N ALA A 163 1.50 -2.23 -3.05
CA ALA A 163 2.89 -1.95 -3.38
C ALA A 163 3.02 -1.41 -4.80
N ILE A 164 3.93 -0.45 -5.01
CA ILE A 164 4.18 0.09 -6.34
C ILE A 164 4.92 -0.95 -7.19
N ILE A 165 5.96 -1.59 -6.65
CA ILE A 165 6.71 -2.63 -7.34
C ILE A 165 6.75 -3.89 -6.49
N GLY A 166 6.47 -5.04 -7.11
CA GLY A 166 6.58 -6.35 -6.48
C GLY A 166 7.55 -7.28 -7.19
N ALA A 167 8.17 -8.18 -6.42
CA ALA A 167 8.85 -9.35 -6.93
C ALA A 167 7.96 -10.59 -6.77
N PRO A 168 8.04 -11.58 -7.69
CA PRO A 168 7.25 -12.81 -7.62
C PRO A 168 7.40 -13.55 -6.27
N GLU A 169 8.61 -13.53 -5.69
CA GLU A 169 8.93 -14.17 -4.43
C GLU A 169 8.13 -13.57 -3.28
N GLY A 170 8.11 -12.23 -3.18
CA GLY A 170 7.38 -11.52 -2.13
C GLY A 170 5.87 -11.61 -2.29
N VAL A 171 5.39 -11.47 -3.52
CA VAL A 171 3.96 -11.61 -3.84
C VAL A 171 3.48 -13.01 -3.46
N SER A 172 4.19 -14.06 -3.87
CA SER A 172 3.84 -15.44 -3.55
C SER A 172 3.81 -15.69 -2.04
N ARG A 173 4.85 -15.24 -1.33
CA ARG A 173 4.95 -15.40 0.12
C ARG A 173 3.79 -14.77 0.87
N VAL A 174 3.44 -13.53 0.53
CA VAL A 174 2.35 -12.82 1.22
C VAL A 174 0.99 -13.40 0.83
N ALA A 175 0.77 -13.73 -0.44
CA ALA A 175 -0.48 -14.30 -0.92
C ALA A 175 -0.78 -15.67 -0.31
N GLU A 176 0.25 -16.52 -0.12
CA GLU A 176 0.11 -17.84 0.50
C GLU A 176 -0.07 -17.77 2.02
N ALA A 177 0.63 -16.86 2.70
CA ALA A 177 0.52 -16.67 4.14
C ALA A 177 -0.80 -15.99 4.55
N HIS A 178 -1.34 -15.12 3.69
CA HIS A 178 -2.52 -14.32 3.96
C HIS A 178 -3.52 -14.36 2.80
N PRO A 179 -4.16 -15.52 2.53
CA PRO A 179 -5.08 -15.69 1.41
C PRO A 179 -6.37 -14.87 1.52
N ASP A 180 -6.66 -14.36 2.70
CA ASP A 180 -7.78 -13.48 3.05
C ASP A 180 -7.47 -11.98 2.88
N VAL A 181 -6.24 -11.62 2.50
CA VAL A 181 -5.79 -10.24 2.26
C VAL A 181 -5.69 -9.98 0.78
N GLU A 182 -6.33 -8.91 0.32
CA GLU A 182 -6.21 -8.47 -1.07
C GLU A 182 -4.88 -7.73 -1.27
N ILE A 183 -4.10 -8.14 -2.26
CA ILE A 183 -2.78 -7.62 -2.58
C ILE A 183 -2.83 -6.92 -3.93
N TYR A 184 -2.44 -5.65 -3.96
CA TYR A 184 -2.42 -4.81 -5.15
C TYR A 184 -1.00 -4.36 -5.46
N VAL A 185 -0.56 -4.63 -6.68
CA VAL A 185 0.80 -4.29 -7.14
C VAL A 185 0.72 -3.57 -8.47
N SER A 186 1.34 -2.40 -8.61
CA SER A 186 1.30 -1.67 -9.88
C SER A 186 2.06 -2.37 -10.98
N THR A 187 3.17 -3.02 -10.65
CA THR A 187 3.95 -3.81 -11.61
C THR A 187 4.71 -4.91 -10.92
N LEU A 188 4.77 -6.05 -11.58
CA LEU A 188 5.56 -7.19 -11.13
C LEU A 188 6.87 -7.22 -11.93
N ASP A 189 7.98 -7.19 -11.21
CA ASP A 189 9.31 -7.28 -11.77
C ASP A 189 9.75 -8.75 -11.92
N ARG A 190 10.94 -8.99 -12.52
CA ARG A 190 11.33 -10.38 -12.84
C ARG A 190 11.73 -11.21 -11.63
N GLY A 191 12.17 -10.59 -10.53
CA GLY A 191 12.59 -11.30 -9.30
C GLY A 191 13.60 -10.52 -8.48
N LEU A 192 14.22 -11.21 -7.52
CA LEU A 192 15.22 -10.67 -6.60
C LEU A 192 16.64 -11.03 -7.05
N ASN A 193 17.62 -10.17 -6.72
CA ASN A 193 19.03 -10.52 -6.79
C ASN A 193 19.49 -11.20 -5.49
N GLU A 194 20.78 -11.57 -5.42
CA GLU A 194 21.41 -12.21 -4.26
C GLU A 194 21.33 -11.39 -2.96
N ASN A 195 21.21 -10.07 -3.07
CA ASN A 195 21.05 -9.15 -1.93
C ASN A 195 19.57 -8.81 -1.66
N CYS A 196 18.62 -9.56 -2.21
CA CYS A 196 17.18 -9.36 -2.08
C CYS A 196 16.64 -8.02 -2.63
N TYR A 197 17.36 -7.37 -3.55
CA TYR A 197 16.84 -6.21 -4.29
C TYR A 197 16.02 -6.68 -5.49
N ILE A 198 14.90 -5.97 -5.74
CA ILE A 198 14.04 -6.22 -6.90
C ILE A 198 14.77 -5.81 -8.18
N LEU A 199 14.71 -6.66 -9.21
CA LEU A 199 15.28 -6.41 -10.53
C LEU A 199 14.19 -6.41 -11.61
N PRO A 200 14.14 -5.37 -12.47
CA PRO A 200 15.01 -4.19 -12.57
C PRO A 200 14.85 -3.19 -11.41
N GLY A 201 13.71 -3.21 -10.68
CA GLY A 201 13.50 -2.38 -9.50
C GLY A 201 13.48 -0.87 -9.77
N LEU A 202 13.76 -0.11 -8.72
CA LEU A 202 13.91 1.35 -8.75
C LEU A 202 14.96 1.87 -7.75
N GLY A 203 15.80 0.98 -7.22
CA GLY A 203 16.74 1.28 -6.13
C GLY A 203 16.08 1.20 -4.76
N GLU A 204 16.64 1.88 -3.75
CA GLU A 204 16.07 1.94 -2.40
C GLU A 204 15.02 3.06 -2.34
N ALA A 205 13.75 2.65 -2.24
CA ALA A 205 12.62 3.59 -2.31
C ALA A 205 12.65 4.63 -1.17
N GLY A 206 13.01 4.22 0.05
CA GLY A 206 13.09 5.11 1.20
C GLY A 206 14.13 6.22 0.99
N ASP A 207 15.30 5.86 0.49
CA ASP A 207 16.35 6.84 0.22
C ASP A 207 15.95 7.80 -0.91
N ARG A 208 15.30 7.29 -1.94
CA ARG A 208 14.81 8.14 -3.05
C ARG A 208 13.67 9.07 -2.63
N VAL A 209 12.79 8.63 -1.71
CA VAL A 209 11.71 9.47 -1.16
C VAL A 209 12.26 10.54 -0.23
N PHE A 210 13.23 10.20 0.64
CA PHE A 210 13.68 11.08 1.72
C PHE A 210 15.02 11.74 1.47
N GLY A 211 15.76 11.33 0.44
CA GLY A 211 17.08 11.92 0.13
C GLY A 211 18.13 11.56 1.16
N THR A 212 18.14 10.32 1.66
CA THR A 212 19.05 9.87 2.72
C THR A 212 20.34 9.28 2.19
N LYS A 213 20.54 9.21 0.88
CA LYS A 213 21.78 8.88 0.18
C LYS A 213 21.99 9.76 -1.01
#